data_14c06a62edde936b6d41d62b6747c543
#
_entry.id   14c06a62edde936b6d41d62b6747c543
#
_cell.length_a   1.000
_cell.length_b   1.000
_cell.length_c   1.000
_cell.angle_alpha   90.00
_cell.angle_beta   90.00
_cell.angle_gamma   90.00
#
_symmetry.space_group_name_H-M   'P 1'
#
loop_
_entity.id
_entity.type
_entity.pdbx_description
1 polymer ?
#
loop_
_entity_poly.entity_id
_entity_poly.type
_entity_poly.pdbx_seq_one_letter_code
_entity_poly.pdbx_strand_id
1 'polypeptide(L)'
;MKNLTLVPLGGLCNRLRALLSARSLVDHGHELRVRVVWDVNRDCAARYDELFEDHFTPTGQFVFSKSRWLDAPAVWRHNLRLPALFRSFVYSVQRADFHSDWAAVECLAHFEKWRRVYISTGLQLCQTPPEVWRGLRPVSPLRERIDALCQRMGAHTVGVHIRRTDNIKSQSVSSPQAFEREMRAAIAANPAVCFYLATDDSALRDHFVQCFPGRVVYQAGDPTRATREGMEAAVVDLFVLSRTQRLIGSYWSSFTDTAAELGGIPLTIARG
;
A
#
# COMPACT_ATOMS: atom_id res chain seq x y z
N MET A 1 21.16 20.90 -1.66
CA MET A 1 20.01 20.13 -1.17
C MET A 1 18.80 20.46 -2.03
N LYS A 2 18.12 19.47 -2.57
CA LYS A 2 16.96 19.58 -3.44
C LYS A 2 15.67 19.37 -2.61
N ASN A 3 14.55 19.92 -3.04
CA ASN A 3 13.29 19.85 -2.31
C ASN A 3 12.24 19.10 -3.12
N LEU A 4 11.72 18.01 -2.56
CA LEU A 4 10.58 17.28 -3.07
C LEU A 4 9.35 17.58 -2.21
N THR A 5 8.26 18.01 -2.83
CA THR A 5 6.92 17.93 -2.23
C THR A 5 6.24 16.70 -2.78
N LEU A 6 6.02 15.72 -1.93
CA LEU A 6 5.34 14.47 -2.26
C LEU A 6 3.93 14.49 -1.68
N VAL A 7 2.95 14.29 -2.54
CA VAL A 7 1.53 14.11 -2.18
C VAL A 7 1.14 12.68 -2.55
N PRO A 8 1.25 11.72 -1.63
CA PRO A 8 0.86 10.34 -1.88
C PRO A 8 -0.66 10.25 -2.08
N LEU A 9 -1.10 9.60 -3.16
CA LEU A 9 -2.51 9.51 -3.54
C LEU A 9 -3.06 8.08 -3.41
N GLY A 10 -4.39 7.99 -3.39
CA GLY A 10 -5.13 6.72 -3.33
C GLY A 10 -5.15 6.08 -1.94
N GLY A 11 -5.38 4.77 -1.90
CA GLY A 11 -5.43 4.00 -0.66
C GLY A 11 -4.06 3.78 -0.01
N LEU A 12 -4.07 3.15 1.16
CA LEU A 12 -2.90 2.92 2.01
C LEU A 12 -1.66 2.45 1.24
N CYS A 13 -1.76 1.35 0.51
CA CYS A 13 -0.62 0.74 -0.15
C CYS A 13 -0.03 1.59 -1.28
N ASN A 14 -0.88 2.31 -2.04
CA ASN A 14 -0.40 3.28 -3.02
C ASN A 14 0.43 4.38 -2.35
N ARG A 15 -0.04 4.90 -1.22
CA ARG A 15 0.67 5.92 -0.46
C ARG A 15 1.97 5.42 0.14
N LEU A 16 1.98 4.20 0.68
CA LEU A 16 3.20 3.58 1.21
C LEU A 16 4.24 3.38 0.11
N ARG A 17 3.84 2.89 -1.05
CA ARG A 17 4.73 2.71 -2.21
C ARG A 17 5.37 4.03 -2.64
N ALA A 18 4.60 5.11 -2.74
CA ALA A 18 5.12 6.43 -3.06
C ALA A 18 6.09 6.95 -1.98
N LEU A 19 5.72 6.82 -0.71
CA LEU A 19 6.52 7.30 0.43
C LEU A 19 7.83 6.53 0.58
N LEU A 20 7.77 5.19 0.56
CA LEU A 20 8.96 4.35 0.75
C LEU A 20 9.92 4.42 -0.43
N SER A 21 9.42 4.59 -1.66
CA SER A 21 10.29 4.85 -2.80
C SER A 21 11.00 6.22 -2.71
N ALA A 22 10.34 7.24 -2.16
CA ALA A 22 11.00 8.52 -1.86
C ALA A 22 12.08 8.34 -0.76
N ARG A 23 11.85 7.49 0.22
CA ARG A 23 12.86 7.11 1.22
C ARG A 23 14.06 6.43 0.57
N SER A 24 13.81 5.48 -0.31
CA SER A 24 14.87 4.79 -1.06
C SER A 24 15.76 5.76 -1.84
N LEU A 25 15.19 6.81 -2.47
CA LEU A 25 15.97 7.84 -3.13
C LEU A 25 16.92 8.56 -2.17
N VAL A 26 16.47 8.89 -0.97
CA VAL A 26 17.29 9.54 0.05
C VAL A 26 18.40 8.61 0.55
N ASP A 27 18.08 7.36 0.82
CA ASP A 27 19.04 6.36 1.31
C ASP A 27 20.13 6.03 0.29
N HIS A 28 19.85 6.18 -1.02
CA HIS A 28 20.84 6.06 -2.10
C HIS A 28 21.70 7.32 -2.33
N GLY A 29 21.71 8.23 -1.37
CA GLY A 29 22.62 9.38 -1.37
C GLY A 29 22.13 10.61 -2.13
N HIS A 30 20.89 10.64 -2.57
CA HIS A 30 20.31 11.87 -3.12
C HIS A 30 20.06 12.89 -2.01
N GLU A 31 20.70 14.04 -2.08
CA GLU A 31 20.52 15.16 -1.14
C GLU A 31 19.11 15.79 -1.28
N LEU A 32 18.09 15.05 -0.87
CA LEU A 32 16.69 15.45 -0.93
C LEU A 32 16.16 15.84 0.44
N ARG A 33 15.40 16.92 0.47
CA ARG A 33 14.47 17.24 1.56
C ARG A 33 13.06 16.95 1.08
N VAL A 34 12.36 16.04 1.73
CA VAL A 34 11.04 15.57 1.32
C VAL A 34 9.98 16.14 2.26
N ARG A 35 9.10 16.97 1.72
CA ARG A 35 7.86 17.37 2.40
C ARG A 35 6.75 16.44 1.98
N VAL A 36 6.27 15.64 2.90
CA VAL A 36 5.18 14.68 2.67
C VAL A 36 3.86 15.33 3.07
N VAL A 37 2.89 15.32 2.17
CA VAL A 37 1.52 15.77 2.41
C VAL A 37 0.61 14.55 2.43
N TRP A 38 0.42 13.99 3.62
CA TRP A 38 -0.44 12.83 3.82
C TRP A 38 -1.84 13.29 4.23
N ASP A 39 -2.73 13.41 3.26
CA ASP A 39 -4.09 13.89 3.51
C ASP A 39 -5.00 12.75 3.98
N VAL A 40 -5.76 13.02 5.04
CA VAL A 40 -6.84 12.15 5.49
C VAL A 40 -8.05 12.38 4.60
N ASN A 41 -8.53 11.33 3.95
CA ASN A 41 -9.69 11.37 3.07
C ASN A 41 -10.38 9.99 3.00
N ARG A 42 -11.43 9.86 2.22
CA ARG A 42 -12.21 8.62 2.11
C ARG A 42 -11.43 7.42 1.57
N ASP A 43 -10.30 7.63 0.90
CA ASP A 43 -9.45 6.56 0.37
C ASP A 43 -8.40 6.10 1.41
N CYS A 44 -8.11 6.95 2.41
CA CYS A 44 -7.23 6.67 3.53
C CYS A 44 -7.62 7.56 4.72
N ALA A 45 -8.50 7.07 5.56
CA ALA A 45 -9.12 7.82 6.65
C ALA A 45 -8.29 7.84 7.95
N ALA A 46 -6.96 7.72 7.85
CA ALA A 46 -6.06 7.84 8.99
C ALA A 46 -4.80 8.61 8.62
N ARG A 47 -4.21 9.31 9.60
CA ARG A 47 -2.91 9.93 9.47
C ARG A 47 -1.81 8.88 9.49
N TYR A 48 -0.64 9.23 8.96
CA TYR A 48 0.52 8.35 8.97
C TYR A 48 0.94 7.94 10.40
N ASP A 49 1.00 8.91 11.31
CA ASP A 49 1.40 8.73 12.71
C ASP A 49 0.38 7.97 13.59
N GLU A 50 -0.84 7.79 13.10
CA GLU A 50 -1.85 6.93 13.73
C GLU A 50 -1.67 5.45 13.37
N LEU A 51 -0.98 5.18 12.26
CA LEU A 51 -0.79 3.83 11.72
C LEU A 51 0.64 3.31 11.92
N PHE A 52 1.64 4.19 11.80
CA PHE A 52 3.05 3.83 11.79
C PHE A 52 3.88 4.69 12.73
N GLU A 53 4.91 4.08 13.32
CA GLU A 53 5.95 4.80 14.02
C GLU A 53 6.74 5.68 13.05
N ASP A 54 7.18 6.84 13.53
CA ASP A 54 7.95 7.75 12.70
C ASP A 54 9.42 7.33 12.61
N HIS A 55 9.79 6.83 11.45
CA HIS A 55 11.19 6.49 11.12
C HIS A 55 11.82 7.47 10.13
N PHE A 56 11.07 8.47 9.70
CA PHE A 56 11.49 9.39 8.64
C PHE A 56 12.04 10.70 9.19
N THR A 57 11.39 11.28 10.19
CA THR A 57 11.77 12.60 10.74
C THR A 57 13.11 12.61 11.46
N PRO A 58 13.60 11.53 12.14
CA PRO A 58 14.91 11.56 12.80
C PRO A 58 16.08 11.89 11.87
N THR A 59 15.93 11.63 10.57
CA THR A 59 16.97 11.98 9.58
C THR A 59 17.01 13.46 9.23
N GLY A 60 15.98 14.25 9.61
CA GLY A 60 15.80 15.65 9.23
C GLY A 60 15.50 15.90 7.74
N GLN A 61 15.45 14.85 6.94
CA GLN A 61 15.21 14.93 5.50
C GLN A 61 13.73 14.83 5.15
N PHE A 62 12.92 14.22 6.02
CA PHE A 62 11.46 14.11 5.84
C PHE A 62 10.71 15.02 6.81
N VAL A 63 9.67 15.69 6.31
CA VAL A 63 8.76 16.51 7.11
C VAL A 63 7.33 16.21 6.68
N PHE A 64 6.53 15.65 7.58
CA PHE A 64 5.09 15.54 7.36
C PHE A 64 4.41 16.88 7.60
N SER A 65 3.54 17.30 6.71
CA SER A 65 2.85 18.57 6.79
C SER A 65 1.39 18.47 6.39
N LYS A 66 0.58 19.38 6.92
CA LYS A 66 -0.80 19.54 6.45
C LYS A 66 -0.82 20.00 4.99
N SER A 67 -1.85 19.58 4.27
CA SER A 67 -2.13 20.03 2.91
C SER A 67 -2.38 21.55 2.89
N ARG A 68 -1.84 22.19 1.88
CA ARG A 68 -2.14 23.57 1.52
C ARG A 68 -2.96 23.55 0.23
N TRP A 69 -3.62 24.66 -0.09
CA TRP A 69 -4.34 24.77 -1.35
C TRP A 69 -3.47 24.45 -2.58
N LEU A 70 -2.20 24.86 -2.57
CA LEU A 70 -1.23 24.55 -3.62
C LEU A 70 -0.91 23.05 -3.75
N ASP A 71 -1.10 22.27 -2.70
CA ASP A 71 -0.79 20.85 -2.69
C ASP A 71 -1.91 20.01 -3.32
N ALA A 72 -3.11 20.59 -3.47
CA ALA A 72 -4.26 19.90 -4.02
C ALA A 72 -3.99 19.42 -5.45
N PRO A 73 -4.31 18.15 -5.79
CA PRO A 73 -4.27 17.67 -7.16
C PRO A 73 -5.08 18.57 -8.09
N ALA A 74 -4.57 18.82 -9.29
CA ALA A 74 -5.24 19.68 -10.26
C ALA A 74 -6.39 18.93 -10.94
N VAL A 75 -7.63 19.20 -10.52
CA VAL A 75 -8.83 18.61 -11.09
C VAL A 75 -9.69 19.69 -11.74
N TRP A 76 -9.91 19.57 -13.06
CA TRP A 76 -10.65 20.58 -13.85
C TRP A 76 -12.02 20.91 -13.25
N ARG A 77 -12.79 19.89 -12.88
CA ARG A 77 -14.16 20.07 -12.36
C ARG A 77 -14.24 20.60 -10.92
N HIS A 78 -13.14 20.54 -10.15
CA HIS A 78 -13.14 20.92 -8.74
C HIS A 78 -12.41 22.22 -8.45
N ASN A 79 -11.30 22.49 -9.13
CA ASN A 79 -10.45 23.64 -8.85
C ASN A 79 -9.91 24.34 -10.10
N LEU A 80 -10.52 24.10 -11.27
CA LEU A 80 -10.15 24.68 -12.56
C LEU A 80 -8.64 24.57 -12.88
N ARG A 81 -7.96 23.60 -12.30
CA ARG A 81 -6.49 23.43 -12.34
C ARG A 81 -5.69 24.63 -11.80
N LEU A 82 -6.32 25.55 -11.10
CA LEU A 82 -5.64 26.73 -10.53
C LEU A 82 -4.45 26.35 -9.63
N PRO A 83 -4.51 25.30 -8.76
CA PRO A 83 -3.34 24.91 -7.97
C PRO A 83 -2.12 24.58 -8.86
N ALA A 84 -2.31 23.91 -10.00
CA ALA A 84 -1.21 23.61 -10.92
C ALA A 84 -0.65 24.87 -11.57
N LEU A 85 -1.48 25.82 -11.94
CA LEU A 85 -1.05 27.11 -12.50
C LEU A 85 -0.17 27.86 -11.49
N PHE A 86 -0.63 28.00 -10.26
CA PHE A 86 0.15 28.70 -9.22
C PHE A 86 1.40 27.93 -8.79
N ARG A 87 1.37 26.59 -8.81
CA ARG A 87 2.58 25.79 -8.57
C ARG A 87 3.69 26.07 -9.58
N SER A 88 3.36 26.43 -10.83
CA SER A 88 4.38 26.72 -11.85
C SER A 88 5.31 27.89 -11.47
N PHE A 89 4.85 28.79 -10.59
CA PHE A 89 5.69 29.88 -10.06
C PHE A 89 6.58 29.44 -8.89
N VAL A 90 6.28 28.31 -8.25
CA VAL A 90 6.98 27.84 -7.04
C VAL A 90 7.88 26.66 -7.33
N TYR A 91 7.44 25.76 -8.18
CA TYR A 91 8.13 24.51 -8.50
C TYR A 91 8.68 24.51 -9.92
N SER A 92 9.92 24.05 -10.08
CA SER A 92 10.54 23.91 -11.41
C SER A 92 9.91 22.77 -12.20
N VAL A 93 9.43 21.72 -11.52
CA VAL A 93 8.76 20.57 -12.12
C VAL A 93 7.54 20.19 -11.31
N GLN A 94 6.44 19.89 -12.01
CA GLN A 94 5.23 19.32 -11.44
C GLN A 94 4.89 18.03 -12.19
N ARG A 95 4.64 16.96 -11.42
CA ARG A 95 4.09 15.72 -11.95
C ARG A 95 2.88 15.34 -11.12
N ALA A 96 1.75 15.23 -11.77
CA ALA A 96 0.48 14.77 -11.19
C ALA A 96 0.07 13.57 -12.00
N ASP A 97 0.46 12.37 -11.57
CA ASP A 97 0.22 11.19 -12.36
C ASP A 97 -0.29 10.04 -11.52
N PHE A 98 -1.55 9.72 -11.76
CA PHE A 98 -2.21 8.59 -11.13
C PHE A 98 -2.09 7.31 -11.97
N HIS A 99 -1.65 7.40 -13.23
CA HIS A 99 -1.79 6.31 -14.20
C HIS A 99 -0.60 6.09 -15.14
N SER A 100 0.48 6.86 -15.04
CA SER A 100 1.63 6.63 -15.92
C SER A 100 2.66 5.70 -15.29
N ASP A 101 3.14 4.76 -16.10
CA ASP A 101 4.32 3.94 -15.82
C ASP A 101 5.57 4.83 -15.85
N TRP A 102 5.71 5.65 -14.82
CA TRP A 102 6.86 6.51 -14.67
C TRP A 102 8.08 5.63 -14.42
N ALA A 103 8.94 5.54 -15.41
CA ALA A 103 10.16 4.82 -15.24
C ALA A 103 11.00 5.53 -14.14
N ALA A 104 11.53 4.75 -13.22
CA ALA A 104 12.42 5.24 -12.16
C ALA A 104 13.55 6.15 -12.69
N VAL A 105 14.00 5.90 -13.90
CA VAL A 105 15.01 6.69 -14.63
C VAL A 105 14.54 8.13 -14.89
N GLU A 106 13.29 8.36 -15.28
CA GLU A 106 12.76 9.72 -15.49
C GLU A 106 12.67 10.51 -14.19
N CYS A 107 12.30 9.84 -13.09
CA CYS A 107 12.24 10.46 -11.78
C CYS A 107 13.62 10.95 -11.33
N LEU A 108 14.65 10.12 -11.46
CA LEU A 108 16.03 10.45 -11.11
C LEU A 108 16.58 11.60 -11.96
N ALA A 109 16.35 11.58 -13.27
CA ALA A 109 16.77 12.66 -14.18
C ALA A 109 16.14 14.02 -13.78
N HIS A 110 14.93 14.02 -13.27
CA HIS A 110 14.29 15.25 -12.77
C HIS A 110 14.97 15.77 -11.50
N PHE A 111 15.37 14.89 -10.58
CA PHE A 111 16.09 15.30 -9.38
C PHE A 111 17.51 15.78 -9.65
N GLU A 112 18.16 15.29 -10.69
CA GLU A 112 19.48 15.80 -11.10
C GLU A 112 19.41 17.22 -11.62
N LYS A 113 18.39 17.56 -12.40
CA LYS A 113 18.22 18.83 -13.10
C LYS A 113 17.58 19.94 -12.25
N TRP A 114 16.63 19.60 -11.35
CA TRP A 114 15.75 20.57 -10.73
C TRP A 114 15.87 20.63 -9.21
N ARG A 115 15.76 21.85 -8.65
CA ARG A 115 15.89 22.09 -7.20
C ARG A 115 14.56 21.97 -6.43
N ARG A 116 13.42 22.21 -7.09
CA ARG A 116 12.09 22.17 -6.48
C ARG A 116 11.16 21.35 -7.34
N VAL A 117 10.77 20.19 -6.82
CA VAL A 117 9.93 19.23 -7.52
C VAL A 117 8.65 19.00 -6.73
N TYR A 118 7.52 18.99 -7.41
CA TYR A 118 6.23 18.57 -6.86
C TYR A 118 5.79 17.29 -7.56
N ILE A 119 5.43 16.27 -6.76
CA ILE A 119 4.90 15.00 -7.24
C ILE A 119 3.65 14.64 -6.46
N SER A 120 2.54 14.41 -7.14
CA SER A 120 1.36 13.77 -6.57
C SER A 120 1.11 12.44 -7.28
N THR A 121 1.24 11.32 -6.57
CA THR A 121 1.20 9.99 -7.19
C THR A 121 0.77 8.91 -6.21
N GLY A 122 0.16 7.84 -6.73
CA GLY A 122 -0.04 6.56 -6.04
C GLY A 122 0.94 5.47 -6.47
N LEU A 123 1.96 5.83 -7.28
CA LEU A 123 2.96 4.90 -7.81
C LEU A 123 4.31 5.08 -7.11
N GLN A 124 5.17 4.09 -7.24
CA GLN A 124 6.56 4.16 -6.79
C GLN A 124 7.35 5.15 -7.66
N LEU A 125 8.22 5.94 -7.02
CA LEU A 125 9.16 6.85 -7.71
C LEU A 125 10.39 6.12 -8.23
N CYS A 126 10.73 5.02 -7.59
CA CYS A 126 11.80 4.09 -7.98
C CYS A 126 11.51 2.72 -7.35
N GLN A 127 12.30 1.72 -7.72
CA GLN A 127 12.24 0.44 -7.04
C GLN A 127 12.61 0.61 -5.55
N THR A 128 11.78 0.07 -4.67
CA THR A 128 11.99 0.13 -3.23
C THR A 128 12.68 -1.15 -2.76
N PRO A 129 13.92 -1.07 -2.24
CA PRO A 129 14.62 -2.23 -1.75
C PRO A 129 13.94 -2.86 -0.52
N PRO A 130 14.10 -4.18 -0.30
CA PRO A 130 13.47 -4.90 0.81
C PRO A 130 13.77 -4.34 2.20
N GLU A 131 14.96 -3.78 2.41
CA GLU A 131 15.35 -3.17 3.69
C GLU A 131 14.53 -1.92 4.03
N VAL A 132 14.12 -1.14 3.03
CA VAL A 132 13.27 0.02 3.22
C VAL A 132 11.86 -0.41 3.65
N TRP A 133 11.33 -1.49 3.04
CA TRP A 133 10.07 -2.10 3.45
C TRP A 133 10.12 -2.62 4.88
N ARG A 134 11.21 -3.32 5.28
CA ARG A 134 11.39 -3.83 6.64
C ARG A 134 11.51 -2.73 7.71
N GLY A 135 11.89 -1.53 7.31
CA GLY A 135 11.90 -0.35 8.17
C GLY A 135 10.52 0.15 8.57
N LEU A 136 9.46 -0.23 7.84
CA LEU A 136 8.10 0.20 8.14
C LEU A 136 7.56 -0.52 9.38
N ARG A 137 7.23 0.24 10.44
CA ARG A 137 6.73 -0.33 11.71
C ARG A 137 5.35 0.22 12.06
N PRO A 138 4.32 -0.63 12.20
CA PRO A 138 3.05 -0.22 12.76
C PRO A 138 3.20 0.27 14.21
N VAL A 139 2.31 1.14 14.66
CA VAL A 139 2.23 1.55 16.08
C VAL A 139 1.97 0.36 16.99
N SER A 140 2.36 0.45 18.29
CA SER A 140 2.33 -0.69 19.23
C SER A 140 0.98 -1.43 19.27
N PRO A 141 -0.19 -0.76 19.36
CA PRO A 141 -1.46 -1.47 19.41
C PRO A 141 -1.75 -2.32 18.17
N LEU A 142 -1.28 -1.87 16.99
CA LEU A 142 -1.44 -2.64 15.76
C LEU A 142 -0.47 -3.83 15.71
N ARG A 143 0.75 -3.68 16.22
CA ARG A 143 1.70 -4.79 16.34
C ARG A 143 1.15 -5.91 17.23
N GLU A 144 0.56 -5.56 18.36
CA GLU A 144 -0.06 -6.54 19.27
C GLU A 144 -1.18 -7.32 18.58
N ARG A 145 -2.04 -6.64 17.80
CA ARG A 145 -3.08 -7.30 16.99
C ARG A 145 -2.49 -8.21 15.91
N ILE A 146 -1.44 -7.76 15.22
CA ILE A 146 -0.71 -8.54 14.22
C ILE A 146 -0.13 -9.80 14.84
N ASP A 147 0.56 -9.66 15.96
CA ASP A 147 1.22 -10.78 16.65
C ASP A 147 0.20 -11.79 17.18
N ALA A 148 -0.90 -11.33 17.73
CA ALA A 148 -2.01 -12.20 18.16
C ALA A 148 -2.64 -13.01 17.01
N LEU A 149 -2.79 -12.41 15.82
CA LEU A 149 -3.25 -13.13 14.63
C LEU A 149 -2.20 -14.13 14.12
N CYS A 150 -0.93 -13.73 14.11
CA CYS A 150 0.16 -14.62 13.69
C CYS A 150 0.30 -15.84 14.62
N GLN A 151 0.05 -15.70 15.92
CA GLN A 151 0.02 -16.83 16.85
C GLN A 151 -1.07 -17.86 16.54
N ARG A 152 -2.15 -17.44 15.88
CA ARG A 152 -3.22 -18.35 15.44
C ARG A 152 -2.89 -19.06 14.12
N MET A 153 -1.83 -18.65 13.45
CA MET A 153 -1.40 -19.23 12.18
C MET A 153 -0.43 -20.38 12.43
N GLY A 154 -0.57 -21.46 11.66
CA GLY A 154 0.39 -22.56 11.66
C GLY A 154 1.61 -22.26 10.80
N ALA A 155 2.65 -23.10 10.94
CA ALA A 155 3.89 -22.99 10.17
C ALA A 155 3.69 -23.04 8.64
N HIS A 156 2.58 -23.61 8.16
CA HIS A 156 2.26 -23.73 6.74
C HIS A 156 1.11 -22.81 6.32
N THR A 157 1.09 -21.58 6.81
CA THR A 157 0.04 -20.62 6.44
C THR A 157 0.34 -19.94 5.10
N VAL A 158 -0.63 -19.97 4.21
CA VAL A 158 -0.65 -19.26 2.93
C VAL A 158 -1.56 -18.04 3.07
N GLY A 159 -1.05 -16.85 2.71
CA GLY A 159 -1.87 -15.65 2.63
C GLY A 159 -2.82 -15.68 1.43
N VAL A 160 -4.02 -15.19 1.61
CA VAL A 160 -5.02 -15.03 0.54
C VAL A 160 -5.58 -13.63 0.63
N HIS A 161 -5.35 -12.82 -0.42
CA HIS A 161 -5.89 -11.47 -0.50
C HIS A 161 -6.84 -11.32 -1.68
N ILE A 162 -8.11 -11.06 -1.41
CA ILE A 162 -9.18 -10.97 -2.41
C ILE A 162 -9.76 -9.55 -2.45
N ARG A 163 -9.54 -8.85 -3.57
CA ARG A 163 -10.06 -7.51 -3.84
C ARG A 163 -11.31 -7.55 -4.69
N ARG A 164 -12.46 -7.03 -4.18
CA ARG A 164 -13.77 -7.14 -4.85
C ARG A 164 -14.51 -5.83 -5.04
N THR A 165 -14.50 -4.92 -4.06
CA THR A 165 -15.51 -3.85 -4.01
C THR A 165 -15.40 -2.80 -5.10
N ASP A 166 -14.21 -2.32 -5.46
CA ASP A 166 -14.04 -1.16 -6.35
C ASP A 166 -13.09 -1.40 -7.54
N ASN A 167 -12.50 -2.58 -7.64
CA ASN A 167 -11.51 -2.89 -8.67
C ASN A 167 -12.08 -3.83 -9.74
N ILE A 168 -12.70 -3.26 -10.78
CA ILE A 168 -13.29 -4.01 -11.89
C ILE A 168 -12.26 -4.91 -12.60
N LYS A 169 -11.01 -4.43 -12.78
CA LYS A 169 -9.93 -5.24 -13.40
C LYS A 169 -9.57 -6.45 -12.55
N SER A 170 -9.50 -6.26 -11.23
CA SER A 170 -9.29 -7.36 -10.30
C SER A 170 -10.41 -8.39 -10.40
N GLN A 171 -11.64 -7.92 -10.38
CA GLN A 171 -12.84 -8.79 -10.42
C GLN A 171 -12.93 -9.62 -11.70
N SER A 172 -12.57 -9.03 -12.86
CA SER A 172 -12.64 -9.72 -14.15
C SER A 172 -11.58 -10.80 -14.36
N VAL A 173 -10.42 -10.67 -13.71
CA VAL A 173 -9.30 -11.61 -13.86
C VAL A 173 -9.23 -12.60 -12.69
N SER A 174 -9.48 -12.12 -11.46
CA SER A 174 -9.34 -12.91 -10.23
C SER A 174 -10.73 -13.26 -9.67
N SER A 175 -11.38 -14.27 -10.26
CA SER A 175 -12.69 -14.73 -9.81
C SER A 175 -12.60 -15.50 -8.46
N PRO A 176 -13.69 -15.58 -7.68
CA PRO A 176 -13.73 -16.41 -6.46
C PRO A 176 -13.35 -17.87 -6.76
N GLN A 177 -13.78 -18.42 -7.89
CA GLN A 177 -13.45 -19.77 -8.31
C GLN A 177 -11.95 -19.97 -8.58
N ALA A 178 -11.27 -18.93 -9.08
CA ALA A 178 -9.82 -18.97 -9.24
C ALA A 178 -9.10 -19.08 -7.88
N PHE A 179 -9.52 -18.33 -6.88
CA PHE A 179 -8.99 -18.45 -5.53
C PHE A 179 -9.27 -19.81 -4.91
N GLU A 180 -10.49 -20.31 -5.05
CA GLU A 180 -10.87 -21.63 -4.55
C GLU A 180 -10.00 -22.74 -5.17
N ARG A 181 -9.75 -22.69 -6.48
CA ARG A 181 -8.85 -23.61 -7.18
C ARG A 181 -7.42 -23.56 -6.65
N GLU A 182 -6.85 -22.35 -6.47
CA GLU A 182 -5.51 -22.19 -5.93
C GLU A 182 -5.40 -22.66 -4.48
N MET A 183 -6.42 -22.42 -3.65
CA MET A 183 -6.45 -22.89 -2.27
C MET A 183 -6.58 -24.41 -2.20
N ARG A 184 -7.42 -25.05 -3.05
CA ARG A 184 -7.52 -26.51 -3.14
C ARG A 184 -6.21 -27.14 -3.64
N ALA A 185 -5.53 -26.52 -4.60
CA ALA A 185 -4.22 -26.95 -5.06
C ALA A 185 -3.17 -26.89 -3.93
N ALA A 186 -3.23 -25.84 -3.10
CA ALA A 186 -2.35 -25.72 -1.93
C ALA A 186 -2.60 -26.83 -0.90
N ILE A 187 -3.86 -27.20 -0.64
CA ILE A 187 -4.21 -28.31 0.25
C ILE A 187 -3.74 -29.64 -0.33
N ALA A 188 -3.89 -29.86 -1.64
CA ALA A 188 -3.44 -31.08 -2.30
C ALA A 188 -1.91 -31.23 -2.20
N ALA A 189 -1.16 -30.13 -2.31
CA ALA A 189 0.29 -30.14 -2.16
C ALA A 189 0.75 -30.31 -0.71
N ASN A 190 0.03 -29.76 0.26
CA ASN A 190 0.30 -29.91 1.68
C ASN A 190 -1.01 -29.94 2.49
N PRO A 191 -1.45 -31.12 2.95
CA PRO A 191 -2.67 -31.26 3.75
C PRO A 191 -2.70 -30.47 5.07
N ALA A 192 -1.55 -30.05 5.59
CA ALA A 192 -1.44 -29.24 6.82
C ALA A 192 -1.59 -27.74 6.57
N VAL A 193 -1.81 -27.30 5.32
CA VAL A 193 -1.91 -25.89 4.98
C VAL A 193 -3.13 -25.23 5.62
N CYS A 194 -2.93 -24.04 6.16
CA CYS A 194 -3.98 -23.11 6.60
C CYS A 194 -3.87 -21.83 5.78
N PHE A 195 -4.92 -21.00 5.85
CA PHE A 195 -4.99 -19.76 5.10
C PHE A 195 -5.23 -18.57 6.04
N TYR A 196 -4.53 -17.49 5.79
CA TYR A 196 -4.94 -16.19 6.32
C TYR A 196 -5.67 -15.43 5.20
N LEU A 197 -6.94 -15.14 5.41
CA LEU A 197 -7.81 -14.50 4.42
C LEU A 197 -8.05 -13.04 4.77
N ALA A 198 -7.66 -12.14 3.86
CA ALA A 198 -8.02 -10.74 3.87
C ALA A 198 -8.84 -10.39 2.63
N THR A 199 -10.00 -9.79 2.82
CA THR A 199 -10.88 -9.35 1.73
C THR A 199 -11.71 -8.15 2.15
N ASP A 200 -12.09 -7.33 1.17
CA ASP A 200 -13.00 -6.20 1.34
C ASP A 200 -14.50 -6.58 1.14
N ASP A 201 -14.81 -7.88 1.10
CA ASP A 201 -16.14 -8.44 0.93
C ASP A 201 -16.41 -9.48 2.04
N SER A 202 -17.25 -9.12 2.99
CA SER A 202 -17.59 -9.98 4.13
C SER A 202 -18.38 -11.23 3.74
N ALA A 203 -19.25 -11.14 2.74
CA ALA A 203 -20.01 -12.30 2.27
C ALA A 203 -19.07 -13.32 1.60
N LEU A 204 -18.08 -12.83 0.85
CA LEU A 204 -17.08 -13.69 0.25
C LEU A 204 -16.16 -14.32 1.31
N ARG A 205 -15.79 -13.60 2.36
CA ARG A 205 -15.06 -14.16 3.50
C ARG A 205 -15.81 -15.34 4.09
N ASP A 206 -17.10 -15.14 4.40
CA ASP A 206 -17.94 -16.17 5.03
C ASP A 206 -18.10 -17.40 4.11
N HIS A 207 -18.21 -17.20 2.80
CA HIS A 207 -18.18 -18.27 1.81
C HIS A 207 -16.89 -19.09 1.89
N PHE A 208 -15.71 -18.46 1.90
CA PHE A 208 -14.43 -19.17 1.98
C PHE A 208 -14.23 -19.89 3.32
N VAL A 209 -14.71 -19.33 4.42
CA VAL A 209 -14.71 -20.01 5.73
C VAL A 209 -15.54 -21.31 5.67
N GLN A 210 -16.68 -21.29 4.99
CA GLN A 210 -17.52 -22.48 4.79
C GLN A 210 -16.88 -23.50 3.83
N CYS A 211 -16.23 -23.04 2.76
CA CYS A 211 -15.56 -23.93 1.79
C CYS A 211 -14.33 -24.64 2.37
N PHE A 212 -13.67 -24.03 3.38
CA PHE A 212 -12.43 -24.53 3.98
C PHE A 212 -12.51 -24.57 5.51
N PRO A 213 -13.41 -25.41 6.08
CA PRO A 213 -13.70 -25.41 7.51
C PRO A 213 -12.45 -25.76 8.34
N GLY A 214 -12.22 -24.97 9.39
CA GLY A 214 -11.08 -25.12 10.31
C GLY A 214 -9.72 -24.72 9.73
N ARG A 215 -9.65 -24.23 8.47
CA ARG A 215 -8.39 -23.86 7.82
C ARG A 215 -8.20 -22.37 7.58
N VAL A 216 -9.24 -21.55 7.78
CA VAL A 216 -9.19 -20.12 7.47
C VAL A 216 -9.13 -19.31 8.75
N VAL A 217 -8.06 -18.53 8.87
CA VAL A 217 -7.90 -17.48 9.88
C VAL A 217 -8.14 -16.14 9.20
N TYR A 218 -8.86 -15.25 9.84
CA TYR A 218 -9.13 -13.90 9.34
C TYR A 218 -9.29 -12.91 10.49
N GLN A 219 -9.21 -11.63 10.19
CA GLN A 219 -9.51 -10.56 11.13
C GLN A 219 -11.02 -10.27 11.14
N ALA A 220 -11.61 -10.23 12.34
CA ALA A 220 -13.01 -9.79 12.50
C ALA A 220 -13.11 -8.27 12.27
N GLY A 221 -14.25 -7.83 11.76
CA GLY A 221 -14.56 -6.42 11.53
C GLY A 221 -15.07 -6.15 10.11
N ASP A 222 -15.44 -4.89 9.87
CA ASP A 222 -15.90 -4.43 8.57
C ASP A 222 -14.74 -3.82 7.80
N PRO A 223 -14.38 -4.35 6.63
CA PRO A 223 -13.22 -3.90 5.85
C PRO A 223 -13.55 -2.62 5.10
N THR A 224 -13.54 -1.49 5.76
CA THR A 224 -13.73 -0.17 5.13
C THR A 224 -12.48 0.70 5.23
N ARG A 225 -12.15 1.43 4.19
CA ARG A 225 -11.04 2.41 4.20
C ARG A 225 -11.51 3.81 4.59
N ALA A 226 -12.81 3.99 4.75
CA ALA A 226 -13.43 5.28 5.02
C ALA A 226 -13.42 5.66 6.52
N THR A 227 -12.94 4.77 7.39
CA THR A 227 -12.78 5.02 8.82
C THR A 227 -11.36 4.72 9.27
N ARG A 228 -10.96 5.30 10.40
CA ARG A 228 -9.67 5.04 11.01
C ARG A 228 -9.51 3.58 11.40
N GLU A 229 -10.53 2.99 12.02
CA GLU A 229 -10.54 1.60 12.45
C GLU A 229 -10.36 0.65 11.26
N GLY A 230 -10.99 0.97 10.13
CA GLY A 230 -10.82 0.21 8.90
C GLY A 230 -9.41 0.34 8.31
N MET A 231 -8.78 1.52 8.45
CA MET A 231 -7.37 1.70 8.06
C MET A 231 -6.41 0.95 8.99
N GLU A 232 -6.68 0.93 10.30
CA GLU A 232 -5.95 0.12 11.27
C GLU A 232 -6.07 -1.38 10.93
N ALA A 233 -7.28 -1.83 10.60
CA ALA A 233 -7.51 -3.20 10.16
C ALA A 233 -6.74 -3.53 8.87
N ALA A 234 -6.71 -2.62 7.90
CA ALA A 234 -5.94 -2.80 6.68
C ALA A 234 -4.42 -2.90 6.94
N VAL A 235 -3.87 -2.14 7.90
CA VAL A 235 -2.47 -2.29 8.32
C VAL A 235 -2.23 -3.68 8.93
N VAL A 236 -3.13 -4.13 9.81
CA VAL A 236 -3.03 -5.46 10.42
C VAL A 236 -3.05 -6.55 9.35
N ASP A 237 -4.00 -6.53 8.42
CA ASP A 237 -4.09 -7.50 7.33
C ASP A 237 -2.84 -7.49 6.45
N LEU A 238 -2.33 -6.32 6.11
CA LEU A 238 -1.13 -6.15 5.29
C LEU A 238 0.09 -6.84 5.93
N PHE A 239 0.29 -6.61 7.23
CA PHE A 239 1.43 -7.17 7.96
C PHE A 239 1.26 -8.65 8.30
N VAL A 240 0.06 -9.14 8.53
CA VAL A 240 -0.17 -10.59 8.71
C VAL A 240 0.05 -11.33 7.41
N LEU A 241 -0.48 -10.83 6.28
CA LEU A 241 -0.23 -11.39 4.95
C LEU A 241 1.25 -11.46 4.62
N SER A 242 2.02 -10.41 4.93
CA SER A 242 3.47 -10.36 4.68
C SER A 242 4.28 -11.37 5.50
N ARG A 243 3.70 -11.94 6.56
CA ARG A 243 4.33 -12.97 7.41
C ARG A 243 3.93 -14.40 7.05
N THR A 244 3.19 -14.59 5.96
CA THR A 244 2.84 -15.92 5.45
C THR A 244 3.94 -16.51 4.57
N GLN A 245 3.90 -17.81 4.29
CA GLN A 245 4.92 -18.46 3.45
C GLN A 245 4.90 -17.99 1.99
N ARG A 246 3.73 -17.71 1.46
CA ARG A 246 3.47 -17.19 0.12
C ARG A 246 2.09 -16.55 0.10
N LEU A 247 1.82 -15.78 -0.94
CA LEU A 247 0.56 -15.07 -1.11
C LEU A 247 -0.16 -15.52 -2.39
N ILE A 248 -1.44 -15.81 -2.27
CA ILE A 248 -2.38 -15.91 -3.39
C ILE A 248 -3.15 -14.60 -3.42
N GLY A 249 -3.01 -13.84 -4.49
CA GLY A 249 -3.50 -12.46 -4.53
C GLY A 249 -4.35 -12.13 -5.74
N SER A 250 -5.05 -11.01 -5.65
CA SER A 250 -5.84 -10.45 -6.72
C SER A 250 -4.98 -9.74 -7.75
N TYR A 251 -5.31 -9.90 -9.03
CA TYR A 251 -4.73 -9.14 -10.12
C TYR A 251 -4.95 -7.63 -9.94
N TRP A 252 -3.96 -6.83 -10.34
CA TRP A 252 -4.02 -5.37 -10.31
C TRP A 252 -4.38 -4.78 -8.94
N SER A 253 -3.82 -5.31 -7.88
CA SER A 253 -4.05 -4.86 -6.50
C SER A 253 -2.76 -4.43 -5.83
N SER A 254 -2.61 -3.14 -5.61
CA SER A 254 -1.46 -2.59 -4.88
C SER A 254 -1.32 -3.15 -3.46
N PHE A 255 -2.43 -3.59 -2.85
CA PHE A 255 -2.40 -4.24 -1.53
C PHE A 255 -1.74 -5.62 -1.60
N THR A 256 -2.10 -6.42 -2.61
CA THR A 256 -1.46 -7.70 -2.90
C THR A 256 0.04 -7.53 -3.12
N ASP A 257 0.42 -6.62 -4.02
CA ASP A 257 1.83 -6.39 -4.37
C ASP A 257 2.62 -5.91 -3.15
N THR A 258 2.06 -4.95 -2.39
CA THR A 258 2.72 -4.41 -1.19
C THR A 258 2.90 -5.47 -0.10
N ALA A 259 1.92 -6.37 0.12
CA ALA A 259 2.06 -7.45 1.09
C ALA A 259 3.19 -8.41 0.72
N ALA A 260 3.30 -8.75 -0.56
CA ALA A 260 4.38 -9.61 -1.07
C ALA A 260 5.75 -8.93 -0.97
N GLU A 261 5.85 -7.65 -1.37
CA GLU A 261 7.09 -6.86 -1.29
C GLU A 261 7.55 -6.68 0.18
N LEU A 262 6.62 -6.34 1.09
CA LEU A 262 6.91 -6.17 2.52
C LEU A 262 7.45 -7.44 3.16
N GLY A 263 6.89 -8.60 2.81
CA GLY A 263 7.31 -9.89 3.33
C GLY A 263 8.50 -10.52 2.60
N GLY A 264 8.81 -10.05 1.39
CA GLY A 264 9.74 -10.74 0.49
C GLY A 264 9.28 -12.15 0.15
N ILE A 265 7.97 -12.37 0.04
CA ILE A 265 7.35 -13.69 -0.14
C ILE A 265 6.88 -13.91 -1.58
N PRO A 266 6.85 -15.17 -2.04
CA PRO A 266 6.33 -15.50 -3.37
C PRO A 266 4.86 -15.11 -3.55
N LEU A 267 4.53 -14.52 -4.69
CA LEU A 267 3.18 -14.11 -5.06
C LEU A 267 2.66 -14.94 -6.24
N THR A 268 1.47 -15.52 -6.07
CA THR A 268 0.69 -16.12 -7.14
C THR A 268 -0.57 -15.30 -7.37
N ILE A 269 -0.82 -14.86 -8.60
CA ILE A 269 -2.06 -14.17 -8.94
C ILE A 269 -3.12 -15.21 -9.31
N ALA A 270 -4.23 -15.24 -8.58
CA ALA A 270 -5.37 -16.08 -8.91
C ALA A 270 -6.00 -15.58 -10.23
N ARG A 271 -6.00 -16.43 -11.25
CA ARG A 271 -6.54 -16.14 -12.59
C ARG A 271 -7.60 -17.16 -12.97
N GLY A 272 -8.76 -16.70 -13.40
CA GLY A 272 -9.89 -17.53 -13.80
C GLY A 272 -10.23 -17.38 -15.25
#